data_1afbf58fde23695260e7f8ab6855bdbd
#
_entry.id   1afbf58fde23695260e7f8ab6855bdbd
#
_cell.length_a   1.000
_cell.length_b   1.000
_cell.length_c   1.000
_cell.angle_alpha   90.00
_cell.angle_beta   90.00
_cell.angle_gamma   90.00
#
_symmetry.space_group_name_H-M   'P 1'
#
loop_
_entity.id
_entity.type
_entity.pdbx_description
1 polymer ?
#
loop_
_entity_poly.entity_id
_entity_poly.type
_entity_poly.pdbx_seq_one_letter_code
_entity_poly.pdbx_strand_id
1 'polypeptide(L)'
;ISPVLVPALFWGVVLYEFFNSELPPGIEQPLKLRVFHSLLITTMVMGKILQKLGICSDLTVPRVALNGIPPWRDSKLLIKDFTVDEVPLRIYQPKIPPTGKRRGILYFHGGAGTFGSIRAFERVCRYMAKKCNSVVVSVGYRLAPEHPYPGQYFDCLNATLYFMRNLEEYHVDPGLIIISGDSCGANFATVICQMLLNDRNLPKVRAQVLLYPGLQGLDFQLPSYQQNAFVPMLSKKMIIYFCFRYLNKKPTVWKDVLQNCHVPESMRHQYKKWVSADLIPDEFKIRGYTPPKPTSYKPEVHEAIKEILAITFSPLLAEDSIICQLPESYIVTCEFDVLRDDGLLYKKRLEDNGVQVTWYHCKNGFHGILAFFGYGMFSFLSANKIMDSLVNYINSL
;
A
#
# COMPACT_ATOMS: atom_id res chain seq x y z
N ILE A 1 9.65 18.43 31.82
CA ILE A 1 10.66 17.53 31.20
C ILE A 1 11.86 18.42 30.89
N SER A 2 13.07 17.99 31.30
CA SER A 2 14.30 18.75 31.04
C SER A 2 14.48 18.97 29.51
N PRO A 3 14.79 20.19 29.08
CA PRO A 3 15.02 20.48 27.63
C PRO A 3 16.18 19.69 27.02
N VAL A 4 17.06 19.11 27.86
CA VAL A 4 18.16 18.24 27.43
C VAL A 4 17.72 16.78 27.25
N LEU A 5 16.77 16.32 28.04
CA LEU A 5 16.36 14.90 28.05
C LEU A 5 15.66 14.47 26.76
N VAL A 6 14.80 15.33 26.18
CA VAL A 6 14.07 15.02 24.95
C VAL A 6 15.01 14.87 23.75
N PRO A 7 15.93 15.82 23.48
CA PRO A 7 16.92 15.64 22.41
C PRO A 7 17.84 14.44 22.64
N ALA A 8 18.29 14.20 23.86
CA ALA A 8 19.15 13.06 24.19
C ALA A 8 18.44 11.72 23.90
N LEU A 9 17.17 11.60 24.31
CA LEU A 9 16.36 10.42 24.01
C LEU A 9 16.11 10.25 22.49
N PHE A 10 15.80 11.34 21.80
CA PHE A 10 15.62 11.33 20.35
C PHE A 10 16.85 10.78 19.64
N TRP A 11 18.02 11.37 19.89
CA TRP A 11 19.26 10.90 19.27
C TRP A 11 19.70 9.53 19.75
N GLY A 12 19.41 9.16 21.01
CA GLY A 12 19.65 7.82 21.52
C GLY A 12 18.89 6.75 20.75
N VAL A 13 17.61 6.98 20.46
CA VAL A 13 16.80 6.06 19.63
C VAL A 13 17.30 6.03 18.18
N VAL A 14 17.59 7.20 17.58
CA VAL A 14 18.13 7.26 16.20
C VAL A 14 19.40 6.43 16.08
N LEU A 15 20.37 6.63 16.98
CA LEU A 15 21.65 5.91 16.95
C LEU A 15 21.47 4.42 17.21
N TYR A 16 20.64 4.05 18.19
CA TYR A 16 20.33 2.66 18.47
C TYR A 16 19.78 1.95 17.24
N GLU A 17 18.74 2.49 16.61
CA GLU A 17 18.12 1.91 15.42
C GLU A 17 19.09 1.88 14.22
N PHE A 18 19.89 2.95 14.05
CA PHE A 18 20.86 3.04 12.97
C PHE A 18 21.90 1.92 13.04
N PHE A 19 22.43 1.62 14.24
CA PHE A 19 23.46 0.58 14.39
C PHE A 19 22.91 -0.84 14.47
N ASN A 20 21.64 -1.01 14.90
CA ASN A 20 21.04 -2.34 15.08
C ASN A 20 20.11 -2.78 13.95
N SER A 21 19.82 -1.91 12.95
CA SER A 21 19.02 -2.32 11.78
C SER A 21 19.79 -3.31 10.91
N GLU A 22 19.23 -4.48 10.70
CA GLU A 22 19.77 -5.46 9.76
C GLU A 22 19.33 -5.11 8.34
N LEU A 23 20.29 -5.05 7.43
CA LEU A 23 20.04 -4.76 6.02
C LEU A 23 20.51 -5.95 5.18
N PRO A 24 19.61 -6.54 4.38
CA PRO A 24 20.00 -7.61 3.47
C PRO A 24 20.95 -7.08 2.39
N PRO A 25 21.91 -7.90 1.94
CA PRO A 25 22.79 -7.55 0.84
C PRO A 25 21.99 -7.34 -0.44
N GLY A 26 22.33 -6.31 -1.21
CA GLY A 26 21.65 -5.96 -2.46
C GLY A 26 20.53 -4.93 -2.35
N ILE A 27 20.13 -4.54 -1.13
CA ILE A 27 19.17 -3.45 -0.94
C ILE A 27 19.78 -2.11 -1.40
N GLU A 28 18.95 -1.25 -2.00
CA GLU A 28 19.42 0.01 -2.54
C GLU A 28 19.81 1.01 -1.44
N GLN A 29 20.98 1.63 -1.58
CA GLN A 29 21.46 2.71 -0.72
C GLN A 29 21.27 2.45 0.78
N PRO A 30 21.90 1.39 1.32
CA PRO A 30 21.60 0.88 2.66
C PRO A 30 21.79 1.90 3.77
N LEU A 31 22.80 2.77 3.70
CA LEU A 31 23.01 3.82 4.71
C LEU A 31 21.87 4.85 4.73
N LYS A 32 21.41 5.28 3.55
CA LYS A 32 20.27 6.19 3.45
C LYS A 32 19.01 5.56 4.02
N LEU A 33 18.76 4.30 3.69
CA LEU A 33 17.61 3.56 4.21
C LEU A 33 17.67 3.42 5.75
N ARG A 34 18.84 3.15 6.32
CA ARG A 34 19.04 3.13 7.78
C ARG A 34 18.65 4.45 8.43
N VAL A 35 19.12 5.57 7.87
CA VAL A 35 18.78 6.90 8.39
C VAL A 35 17.27 7.11 8.40
N PHE A 36 16.59 6.87 7.27
CA PHE A 36 15.14 7.07 7.20
C PHE A 36 14.36 6.13 8.11
N HIS A 37 14.78 4.87 8.20
CA HIS A 37 14.17 3.91 9.12
C HIS A 37 14.35 4.34 10.58
N SER A 38 15.56 4.73 10.98
CA SER A 38 15.83 5.20 12.34
C SER A 38 14.99 6.43 12.70
N LEU A 39 14.84 7.37 11.76
CA LEU A 39 13.98 8.53 11.95
C LEU A 39 12.50 8.12 12.06
N LEU A 40 12.03 7.20 11.22
CA LEU A 40 10.65 6.69 11.30
C LEU A 40 10.37 6.05 12.66
N ILE A 41 11.21 5.12 13.09
CA ILE A 41 11.03 4.45 14.40
C ILE A 41 11.09 5.46 15.55
N THR A 42 12.01 6.44 15.45
CA THR A 42 12.12 7.50 16.47
C THR A 42 10.81 8.31 16.55
N THR A 43 10.18 8.66 15.44
CA THR A 43 8.88 9.36 15.47
C THR A 43 7.79 8.52 16.13
N MET A 44 7.79 7.20 15.91
CA MET A 44 6.84 6.27 16.54
C MET A 44 7.08 6.15 18.06
N VAL A 45 8.34 6.08 18.48
CA VAL A 45 8.71 6.05 19.92
C VAL A 45 8.31 7.36 20.59
N MET A 46 8.63 8.49 19.98
CA MET A 46 8.25 9.81 20.51
C MET A 46 6.73 9.97 20.60
N GLY A 47 5.99 9.53 19.59
CA GLY A 47 4.52 9.52 19.63
C GLY A 47 3.99 8.75 20.85
N LYS A 48 4.49 7.54 21.10
CA LYS A 48 4.11 6.74 22.27
C LYS A 48 4.44 7.40 23.60
N ILE A 49 5.57 8.10 23.68
CA ILE A 49 5.97 8.84 24.87
C ILE A 49 5.00 10.01 25.12
N LEU A 50 4.72 10.80 24.09
CA LEU A 50 3.79 11.92 24.18
C LEU A 50 2.36 11.48 24.54
N GLN A 51 1.93 10.32 24.02
CA GLN A 51 0.66 9.73 24.41
C GLN A 51 0.62 9.35 25.90
N LYS A 52 1.68 8.72 26.41
CA LYS A 52 1.78 8.38 27.85
C LYS A 52 1.80 9.61 28.75
N LEU A 53 2.27 10.75 28.25
CA LEU A 53 2.26 12.04 28.92
C LEU A 53 0.93 12.78 28.77
N GLY A 54 -0.05 12.22 28.03
CA GLY A 54 -1.34 12.84 27.80
C GLY A 54 -1.32 14.06 26.86
N ILE A 55 -0.25 14.22 26.05
CA ILE A 55 -0.06 15.39 25.17
C ILE A 55 -0.78 15.23 23.84
N CYS A 56 -0.62 14.08 23.18
CA CYS A 56 -1.27 13.79 21.89
C CYS A 56 -1.36 12.26 21.64
N SER A 57 -2.06 11.86 20.57
CA SER A 57 -2.08 10.46 20.11
C SER A 57 -0.67 10.01 19.70
N ASP A 58 -0.36 8.72 19.90
CA ASP A 58 0.91 8.10 19.46
C ASP A 58 1.14 8.20 17.95
N LEU A 59 0.09 8.39 17.15
CA LEU A 59 0.16 8.54 15.71
C LEU A 59 0.39 10.00 15.25
N THR A 60 0.22 10.99 16.11
CA THR A 60 0.34 12.40 15.73
C THR A 60 1.72 12.73 15.17
N VAL A 61 2.78 12.37 15.89
CA VAL A 61 4.15 12.65 15.46
C VAL A 61 4.53 11.93 14.17
N PRO A 62 4.35 10.61 14.05
CA PRO A 62 4.65 9.92 12.79
C PRO A 62 3.78 10.38 11.61
N ARG A 63 2.51 10.73 11.82
CA ARG A 63 1.67 11.27 10.74
C ARG A 63 2.20 12.62 10.24
N VAL A 64 2.60 13.51 11.13
CA VAL A 64 3.19 14.81 10.75
C VAL A 64 4.50 14.60 9.99
N ALA A 65 5.37 13.72 10.46
CA ALA A 65 6.65 13.42 9.82
C ALA A 65 6.47 12.78 8.42
N LEU A 66 5.55 11.84 8.28
CA LEU A 66 5.25 11.14 7.02
C LEU A 66 4.45 11.98 6.02
N ASN A 67 3.86 13.10 6.43
CA ASN A 67 3.19 14.01 5.51
C ASN A 67 4.15 14.67 4.49
N GLY A 68 5.44 14.66 4.79
CA GLY A 68 6.47 15.18 3.91
C GLY A 68 6.38 16.71 3.69
N ILE A 69 7.22 17.20 2.80
CA ILE A 69 7.28 18.59 2.40
C ILE A 69 6.50 18.77 1.08
N PRO A 70 5.50 19.66 1.02
CA PRO A 70 4.75 19.88 -0.21
C PRO A 70 5.68 20.35 -1.32
N PRO A 71 5.49 19.90 -2.56
CA PRO A 71 6.25 20.41 -3.69
C PRO A 71 5.86 21.86 -3.99
N TRP A 72 6.76 22.60 -4.61
CA TRP A 72 6.48 23.95 -5.11
C TRP A 72 5.29 23.96 -6.06
N ARG A 73 4.65 25.14 -6.23
CA ARG A 73 3.58 25.33 -7.23
C ARG A 73 4.04 24.85 -8.60
N ASP A 74 3.20 24.08 -9.26
CA ASP A 74 3.47 23.61 -10.62
C ASP A 74 2.63 24.43 -11.61
N SER A 75 3.32 25.22 -12.44
CA SER A 75 2.64 26.07 -13.42
C SER A 75 1.94 25.28 -14.54
N LYS A 76 2.32 24.01 -14.74
CA LYS A 76 1.79 23.12 -15.79
C LYS A 76 0.51 22.37 -15.36
N LEU A 77 0.17 22.40 -14.07
CA LEU A 77 -1.00 21.69 -13.54
C LEU A 77 -2.03 22.68 -12.98
N LEU A 78 -3.29 22.40 -13.25
CA LEU A 78 -4.41 22.89 -12.48
C LEU A 78 -4.65 21.89 -11.35
N ILE A 79 -4.59 22.38 -10.10
CA ILE A 79 -4.79 21.57 -8.90
C ILE A 79 -5.99 22.15 -8.16
N LYS A 80 -6.99 21.30 -7.89
CA LYS A 80 -8.20 21.68 -7.16
C LYS A 80 -8.42 20.73 -6.00
N ASP A 81 -8.76 21.27 -4.84
CA ASP A 81 -9.21 20.54 -3.66
C ASP A 81 -10.72 20.67 -3.54
N PHE A 82 -11.39 19.59 -3.20
CA PHE A 82 -12.82 19.55 -2.89
C PHE A 82 -13.12 18.34 -2.00
N THR A 83 -14.37 18.20 -1.56
CA THR A 83 -14.79 17.08 -0.71
C THR A 83 -16.01 16.39 -1.32
N VAL A 84 -16.06 15.07 -1.17
CA VAL A 84 -17.19 14.22 -1.51
C VAL A 84 -17.54 13.41 -0.27
N ASP A 85 -18.75 13.56 0.26
CA ASP A 85 -19.21 12.88 1.48
C ASP A 85 -18.18 13.02 2.64
N GLU A 86 -17.70 14.25 2.85
CA GLU A 86 -16.67 14.62 3.84
C GLU A 86 -15.26 14.08 3.54
N VAL A 87 -15.06 13.30 2.49
CA VAL A 87 -13.74 12.78 2.08
C VAL A 87 -13.04 13.83 1.21
N PRO A 88 -11.87 14.33 1.61
CA PRO A 88 -11.11 15.29 0.79
C PRO A 88 -10.53 14.61 -0.44
N LEU A 89 -10.67 15.27 -1.57
CA LEU A 89 -10.12 14.86 -2.86
C LEU A 89 -9.24 15.97 -3.42
N ARG A 90 -8.19 15.59 -4.14
CA ARG A 90 -7.36 16.52 -4.91
C ARG A 90 -7.26 16.06 -6.34
N ILE A 91 -7.66 16.92 -7.29
CA ILE A 91 -7.51 16.69 -8.72
C ILE A 91 -6.28 17.42 -9.25
N TYR A 92 -5.51 16.70 -10.04
CA TYR A 92 -4.37 17.21 -10.82
C TYR A 92 -4.70 17.08 -12.29
N GLN A 93 -4.83 18.21 -12.98
CA GLN A 93 -5.17 18.27 -14.39
C GLN A 93 -4.10 19.05 -15.16
N PRO A 94 -3.52 18.50 -16.25
CA PRO A 94 -2.61 19.23 -17.09
C PRO A 94 -3.28 20.45 -17.74
N LYS A 95 -2.60 21.60 -17.73
CA LYS A 95 -3.11 22.84 -18.35
C LYS A 95 -2.99 22.85 -19.88
N ILE A 96 -2.15 21.98 -20.44
CA ILE A 96 -2.02 21.83 -21.89
C ILE A 96 -3.38 21.44 -22.45
N PRO A 97 -3.91 22.13 -23.48
CA PRO A 97 -5.18 21.75 -24.09
C PRO A 97 -5.13 20.29 -24.57
N PRO A 98 -6.13 19.46 -24.25
CA PRO A 98 -6.13 18.09 -24.74
C PRO A 98 -6.47 18.04 -26.23
N THR A 99 -5.89 17.13 -26.96
CA THR A 99 -6.28 16.78 -28.34
C THR A 99 -7.50 15.88 -28.40
N GLY A 100 -8.04 15.48 -27.26
CA GLY A 100 -9.21 14.61 -27.07
C GLY A 100 -9.51 14.44 -25.58
N LYS A 101 -10.34 13.47 -25.21
CA LYS A 101 -10.57 13.11 -23.82
C LYS A 101 -9.30 12.47 -23.23
N ARG A 102 -9.06 12.69 -21.93
CA ARG A 102 -7.89 12.20 -21.20
C ARG A 102 -8.18 10.91 -20.47
N ARG A 103 -7.13 10.20 -20.08
CA ARG A 103 -7.20 9.13 -19.08
C ARG A 103 -7.58 9.73 -17.72
N GLY A 104 -8.38 9.00 -16.95
CA GLY A 104 -8.68 9.30 -15.56
C GLY A 104 -8.00 8.30 -14.65
N ILE A 105 -7.22 8.75 -13.69
CA ILE A 105 -6.49 7.91 -12.73
C ILE A 105 -6.95 8.24 -11.33
N LEU A 106 -7.58 7.29 -10.63
CA LEU A 106 -7.80 7.38 -9.20
C LEU A 106 -6.58 6.80 -8.48
N TYR A 107 -6.09 7.52 -7.47
CA TYR A 107 -4.94 7.10 -6.69
C TYR A 107 -5.28 7.04 -5.19
N PHE A 108 -5.09 5.88 -4.61
CA PHE A 108 -5.24 5.62 -3.18
C PHE A 108 -3.86 5.43 -2.57
N HIS A 109 -3.50 6.30 -1.63
CA HIS A 109 -2.18 6.27 -1.01
C HIS A 109 -2.01 5.09 -0.05
N GLY A 110 -0.75 4.68 0.16
CA GLY A 110 -0.37 3.69 1.16
C GLY A 110 -0.36 4.24 2.59
N GLY A 111 0.03 3.39 3.54
CA GLY A 111 0.16 3.75 4.95
C GLY A 111 -0.68 2.89 5.89
N ALA A 112 -0.99 1.66 5.50
CA ALA A 112 -1.72 0.65 6.30
C ALA A 112 -3.08 1.15 6.84
N GLY A 113 -3.76 2.04 6.10
CA GLY A 113 -5.01 2.68 6.55
C GLY A 113 -4.86 3.58 7.78
N THR A 114 -3.64 3.77 8.27
CA THR A 114 -3.31 4.48 9.52
C THR A 114 -2.48 5.74 9.28
N PHE A 115 -1.69 5.74 8.23
CA PHE A 115 -0.81 6.84 7.80
C PHE A 115 -1.10 7.27 6.37
N GLY A 116 -0.30 8.22 5.89
CA GLY A 116 -0.40 8.74 4.56
C GLY A 116 -1.42 9.88 4.44
N SER A 117 -1.39 10.54 3.30
CA SER A 117 -2.29 11.64 2.95
C SER A 117 -2.13 12.01 1.48
N ILE A 118 -3.04 12.80 0.95
CA ILE A 118 -2.90 13.44 -0.37
C ILE A 118 -1.55 14.15 -0.50
N ARG A 119 -1.11 14.83 0.56
CA ARG A 119 0.14 15.59 0.58
C ARG A 119 1.38 14.70 0.52
N ALA A 120 1.37 13.57 1.22
CA ALA A 120 2.51 12.64 1.23
C ALA A 120 2.84 12.08 -0.15
N PHE A 121 1.80 11.82 -0.97
CA PHE A 121 1.94 11.24 -2.31
C PHE A 121 1.70 12.23 -3.45
N GLU A 122 1.68 13.52 -3.15
CA GLU A 122 1.43 14.57 -4.14
C GLU A 122 2.44 14.56 -5.29
N ARG A 123 3.72 14.25 -5.02
CA ARG A 123 4.76 14.16 -6.05
C ARG A 123 4.51 13.04 -7.05
N VAL A 124 4.04 11.90 -6.58
CA VAL A 124 3.65 10.75 -7.40
C VAL A 124 2.48 11.13 -8.30
N CYS A 125 1.41 11.71 -7.74
CA CYS A 125 0.22 12.12 -8.49
C CYS A 125 0.53 13.20 -9.52
N ARG A 126 1.32 14.22 -9.17
CA ARG A 126 1.76 15.28 -10.13
C ARG A 126 2.60 14.70 -11.26
N TYR A 127 3.46 13.73 -10.96
CA TYR A 127 4.30 13.09 -11.98
C TYR A 127 3.43 12.31 -12.98
N MET A 128 2.52 11.48 -12.50
CA MET A 128 1.56 10.77 -13.35
C MET A 128 0.74 11.74 -14.21
N ALA A 129 0.15 12.77 -13.60
CA ALA A 129 -0.66 13.75 -14.33
C ALA A 129 0.10 14.37 -15.50
N LYS A 130 1.36 14.79 -15.26
CA LYS A 130 2.20 15.43 -16.28
C LYS A 130 2.71 14.46 -17.34
N LYS A 131 3.24 13.31 -16.92
CA LYS A 131 3.94 12.38 -17.82
C LYS A 131 2.98 11.52 -18.65
N CYS A 132 1.79 11.26 -18.10
CA CYS A 132 0.75 10.52 -18.82
C CYS A 132 -0.31 11.43 -19.44
N ASN A 133 -0.18 12.75 -19.32
CA ASN A 133 -1.21 13.73 -19.76
C ASN A 133 -2.62 13.34 -19.28
N SER A 134 -2.74 12.94 -18.03
CA SER A 134 -3.94 12.35 -17.44
C SER A 134 -4.51 13.22 -16.34
N VAL A 135 -5.82 13.09 -16.09
CA VAL A 135 -6.45 13.64 -14.89
C VAL A 135 -6.22 12.65 -13.76
N VAL A 136 -5.56 13.08 -12.68
CA VAL A 136 -5.30 12.24 -11.51
C VAL A 136 -6.12 12.73 -10.33
N VAL A 137 -6.84 11.84 -9.67
CA VAL A 137 -7.64 12.11 -8.46
C VAL A 137 -7.00 11.37 -7.30
N SER A 138 -6.44 12.11 -6.36
CA SER A 138 -5.91 11.58 -5.10
C SER A 138 -6.97 11.64 -4.02
N VAL A 139 -7.20 10.53 -3.32
CA VAL A 139 -8.25 10.38 -2.31
C VAL A 139 -7.63 10.44 -0.92
N GLY A 140 -8.10 11.39 -0.10
CA GLY A 140 -7.72 11.54 1.30
C GLY A 140 -8.69 10.79 2.22
N TYR A 141 -8.75 9.48 2.11
CA TYR A 141 -9.62 8.65 2.92
C TYR A 141 -9.32 8.78 4.43
N ARG A 142 -10.34 8.60 5.26
CA ARG A 142 -10.22 8.70 6.73
C ARG A 142 -9.33 7.59 7.27
N LEU A 143 -8.57 7.89 8.32
CA LEU A 143 -7.55 7.00 8.85
C LEU A 143 -7.99 6.30 10.15
N ALA A 144 -7.52 5.08 10.34
CA ALA A 144 -7.62 4.33 11.59
C ALA A 144 -6.56 4.83 12.60
N PRO A 145 -6.81 4.70 13.90
CA PRO A 145 -7.94 4.02 14.53
C PRO A 145 -9.19 4.89 14.68
N GLU A 146 -9.14 6.19 14.36
CA GLU A 146 -10.25 7.12 14.51
C GLU A 146 -11.45 6.68 13.66
N HIS A 147 -11.17 6.21 12.46
CA HIS A 147 -12.11 5.59 11.54
C HIS A 147 -11.58 4.21 11.17
N PRO A 148 -11.99 3.13 11.86
CA PRO A 148 -11.45 1.80 11.61
C PRO A 148 -11.97 1.18 10.30
N TYR A 149 -11.34 0.07 9.90
CA TYR A 149 -11.86 -0.78 8.81
C TYR A 149 -13.36 -1.10 9.03
N PRO A 150 -14.19 -1.03 7.99
CA PRO A 150 -13.87 -0.85 6.56
C PRO A 150 -14.03 0.58 6.03
N GLY A 151 -13.98 1.61 6.88
CA GLY A 151 -14.23 3.01 6.52
C GLY A 151 -13.41 3.51 5.34
N GLN A 152 -12.11 3.17 5.28
CA GLN A 152 -11.17 3.61 4.25
C GLN A 152 -11.60 3.17 2.86
N TYR A 153 -11.99 1.91 2.75
CA TYR A 153 -12.41 1.35 1.48
C TYR A 153 -13.73 1.96 1.00
N PHE A 154 -14.68 2.26 1.91
CA PHE A 154 -15.92 2.97 1.55
C PHE A 154 -15.65 4.39 1.08
N ASP A 155 -14.73 5.11 1.73
CA ASP A 155 -14.32 6.45 1.30
C ASP A 155 -13.73 6.41 -0.12
N CYS A 156 -12.85 5.44 -0.39
CA CYS A 156 -12.27 5.25 -1.71
C CYS A 156 -13.32 4.83 -2.76
N LEU A 157 -14.28 3.98 -2.39
CA LEU A 157 -15.38 3.58 -3.27
C LEU A 157 -16.28 4.78 -3.62
N ASN A 158 -16.71 5.57 -2.62
CA ASN A 158 -17.56 6.74 -2.84
C ASN A 158 -16.85 7.78 -3.74
N ALA A 159 -15.56 8.03 -3.50
CA ALA A 159 -14.75 8.89 -4.36
C ALA A 159 -14.68 8.38 -5.80
N THR A 160 -14.53 7.06 -5.97
CA THR A 160 -14.51 6.41 -7.29
C THR A 160 -15.85 6.56 -8.00
N LEU A 161 -16.95 6.27 -7.32
CA LEU A 161 -18.31 6.40 -7.88
C LEU A 161 -18.61 7.84 -8.27
N TYR A 162 -18.25 8.81 -7.43
CA TYR A 162 -18.38 10.23 -7.76
C TYR A 162 -17.60 10.58 -9.04
N PHE A 163 -16.33 10.22 -9.10
CA PHE A 163 -15.50 10.54 -10.26
C PHE A 163 -16.04 9.89 -11.55
N MET A 164 -16.41 8.62 -11.49
CA MET A 164 -16.92 7.87 -12.65
C MET A 164 -18.27 8.41 -13.16
N ARG A 165 -19.07 9.04 -12.31
CA ARG A 165 -20.34 9.68 -12.69
C ARG A 165 -20.15 11.10 -13.26
N ASN A 166 -18.99 11.73 -13.05
CA ASN A 166 -18.71 13.12 -13.43
C ASN A 166 -17.56 13.26 -14.44
N LEU A 167 -17.27 12.22 -15.23
CA LEU A 167 -16.13 12.19 -16.17
C LEU A 167 -16.14 13.32 -17.20
N GLU A 168 -17.33 13.73 -17.66
CA GLU A 168 -17.49 14.83 -18.64
C GLU A 168 -16.99 16.16 -18.08
N GLU A 169 -17.22 16.44 -16.79
CA GLU A 169 -16.74 17.65 -16.12
C GLU A 169 -15.21 17.77 -16.18
N TYR A 170 -14.52 16.62 -16.15
CA TYR A 170 -13.06 16.55 -16.14
C TYR A 170 -12.47 16.24 -17.52
N HIS A 171 -13.29 16.15 -18.58
CA HIS A 171 -12.88 15.75 -19.93
C HIS A 171 -12.13 14.41 -19.95
N VAL A 172 -12.62 13.45 -19.18
CA VAL A 172 -12.06 12.09 -19.09
C VAL A 172 -12.81 11.14 -20.01
N ASP A 173 -12.05 10.27 -20.68
CA ASP A 173 -12.60 9.20 -21.51
C ASP A 173 -13.15 8.07 -20.64
N PRO A 174 -14.45 7.72 -20.74
CA PRO A 174 -15.03 6.61 -19.99
C PRO A 174 -14.33 5.26 -20.24
N GLY A 175 -13.71 5.08 -21.40
CA GLY A 175 -12.95 3.88 -21.75
C GLY A 175 -11.53 3.84 -21.19
N LEU A 176 -11.06 4.91 -20.54
CA LEU A 176 -9.66 5.05 -20.08
C LEU A 176 -9.56 5.37 -18.58
N ILE A 177 -10.36 4.70 -17.76
CA ILE A 177 -10.35 4.84 -16.30
C ILE A 177 -9.37 3.84 -15.70
N ILE A 178 -8.45 4.32 -14.89
CA ILE A 178 -7.44 3.53 -14.19
C ILE A 178 -7.65 3.70 -12.68
N ILE A 179 -7.68 2.59 -11.94
CA ILE A 179 -7.72 2.60 -10.49
C ILE A 179 -6.36 2.15 -9.98
N SER A 180 -5.73 2.96 -9.14
CA SER A 180 -4.37 2.73 -8.71
C SER A 180 -4.16 3.01 -7.24
N GLY A 181 -3.09 2.43 -6.68
CA GLY A 181 -2.66 2.70 -5.33
C GLY A 181 -1.37 1.98 -4.99
N ASP A 182 -0.81 2.32 -3.85
CA ASP A 182 0.37 1.68 -3.30
C ASP A 182 0.10 1.04 -1.94
N SER A 183 0.74 -0.11 -1.65
CA SER A 183 0.60 -0.80 -0.36
C SER A 183 -0.88 -1.13 -0.05
N CYS A 184 -1.42 -0.66 1.08
CA CYS A 184 -2.85 -0.81 1.40
C CYS A 184 -3.76 -0.05 0.42
N GLY A 185 -3.29 1.04 -0.20
CA GLY A 185 -4.03 1.72 -1.27
C GLY A 185 -4.20 0.85 -2.51
N ALA A 186 -3.23 0.00 -2.82
CA ALA A 186 -3.35 -1.02 -3.85
C ALA A 186 -4.36 -2.12 -3.46
N ASN A 187 -4.47 -2.44 -2.17
CA ASN A 187 -5.55 -3.29 -1.66
C ASN A 187 -6.92 -2.67 -1.95
N PHE A 188 -7.13 -1.40 -1.60
CA PHE A 188 -8.38 -0.70 -1.89
C PHE A 188 -8.68 -0.68 -3.39
N ALA A 189 -7.68 -0.41 -4.22
CA ALA A 189 -7.82 -0.45 -5.67
C ALA A 189 -8.32 -1.82 -6.16
N THR A 190 -7.74 -2.89 -5.65
CA THR A 190 -8.12 -4.27 -5.97
C THR A 190 -9.56 -4.58 -5.56
N VAL A 191 -9.93 -4.26 -4.31
CA VAL A 191 -11.30 -4.47 -3.80
C VAL A 191 -12.32 -3.69 -4.61
N ILE A 192 -12.03 -2.43 -4.93
CA ILE A 192 -12.94 -1.57 -5.71
C ILE A 192 -13.10 -2.12 -7.12
N CYS A 193 -12.03 -2.56 -7.79
CA CYS A 193 -12.14 -3.21 -9.10
C CYS A 193 -13.04 -4.45 -9.07
N GLN A 194 -12.93 -5.28 -8.01
CA GLN A 194 -13.81 -6.44 -7.82
C GLN A 194 -15.29 -6.05 -7.62
N MET A 195 -15.54 -5.00 -6.86
CA MET A 195 -16.92 -4.56 -6.56
C MET A 195 -17.61 -3.91 -7.75
N LEU A 196 -16.88 -3.14 -8.56
CA LEU A 196 -17.43 -2.45 -9.72
C LEU A 196 -17.83 -3.38 -10.88
N LEU A 197 -17.41 -4.65 -10.86
CA LEU A 197 -17.77 -5.63 -11.91
C LEU A 197 -19.29 -5.79 -12.08
N ASN A 198 -20.05 -5.64 -11.02
CA ASN A 198 -21.50 -5.84 -11.03
C ASN A 198 -22.31 -4.57 -11.35
N ASP A 199 -21.67 -3.41 -11.42
CA ASP A 199 -22.37 -2.15 -11.74
C ASP A 199 -22.38 -1.90 -13.26
N ARG A 200 -23.52 -2.19 -13.88
CA ARG A 200 -23.72 -2.01 -15.32
C ARG A 200 -23.94 -0.54 -15.74
N ASN A 201 -24.17 0.35 -14.78
CA ASN A 201 -24.44 1.77 -15.04
C ASN A 201 -23.15 2.61 -15.08
N LEU A 202 -22.03 2.01 -14.74
CA LEU A 202 -20.72 2.67 -14.75
C LEU A 202 -19.86 2.19 -15.93
N PRO A 203 -18.96 3.05 -16.42
CA PRO A 203 -17.93 2.64 -17.37
C PRO A 203 -17.06 1.53 -16.78
N LYS A 204 -16.56 0.64 -17.63
CA LYS A 204 -15.62 -0.39 -17.19
C LYS A 204 -14.26 0.21 -16.86
N VAL A 205 -13.65 -0.27 -15.79
CA VAL A 205 -12.26 0.08 -15.45
C VAL A 205 -11.34 -0.48 -16.52
N ARG A 206 -10.48 0.36 -17.12
CA ARG A 206 -9.55 -0.02 -18.18
C ARG A 206 -8.36 -0.82 -17.63
N ALA A 207 -7.82 -0.39 -16.50
CA ALA A 207 -6.69 -1.07 -15.85
C ALA A 207 -6.69 -0.84 -14.34
N GLN A 208 -6.13 -1.81 -13.59
CA GLN A 208 -5.73 -1.62 -12.20
C GLN A 208 -4.20 -1.54 -12.09
N VAL A 209 -3.70 -0.61 -11.28
CA VAL A 209 -2.28 -0.37 -11.06
C VAL A 209 -1.97 -0.59 -9.59
N LEU A 210 -1.22 -1.63 -9.29
CA LEU A 210 -0.98 -2.11 -7.94
C LEU A 210 0.51 -2.05 -7.60
N LEU A 211 0.88 -1.06 -6.78
CA LEU A 211 2.27 -0.81 -6.41
C LEU A 211 2.57 -1.49 -5.06
N TYR A 212 3.39 -2.52 -5.08
CA TYR A 212 3.76 -3.37 -3.92
C TYR A 212 2.57 -3.67 -2.99
N PRO A 213 1.51 -4.32 -3.51
CA PRO A 213 0.24 -4.48 -2.81
C PRO A 213 0.30 -5.46 -1.65
N GLY A 214 -0.45 -5.18 -0.56
CA GLY A 214 -0.79 -6.15 0.48
C GLY A 214 -2.20 -6.69 0.25
N LEU A 215 -2.36 -7.98 -0.05
CA LEU A 215 -3.60 -8.52 -0.60
C LEU A 215 -4.19 -9.69 0.19
N GLN A 216 -3.56 -10.10 1.28
CA GLN A 216 -4.04 -11.23 2.08
C GLN A 216 -3.63 -11.12 3.57
N GLY A 217 -4.44 -11.68 4.44
CA GLY A 217 -4.18 -11.88 5.85
C GLY A 217 -4.24 -13.36 6.26
N LEU A 218 -4.11 -14.29 5.29
CA LEU A 218 -4.26 -15.73 5.53
C LEU A 218 -2.94 -16.36 5.96
N ASP A 219 -1.83 -16.05 5.28
CA ASP A 219 -0.53 -16.69 5.52
C ASP A 219 0.61 -15.67 5.68
N PHE A 220 1.03 -15.49 6.94
CA PHE A 220 2.17 -14.68 7.31
C PHE A 220 3.48 -15.47 7.37
N GLN A 221 3.53 -16.70 6.84
CA GLN A 221 4.71 -17.54 6.79
C GLN A 221 5.23 -17.78 5.37
N LEU A 222 4.67 -17.08 4.36
CA LEU A 222 5.18 -17.12 2.99
C LEU A 222 6.67 -16.72 2.93
N PRO A 223 7.40 -17.11 1.86
CA PRO A 223 8.83 -16.84 1.74
C PRO A 223 9.22 -15.37 2.02
N SER A 224 8.53 -14.39 1.44
CA SER A 224 8.85 -12.97 1.67
C SER A 224 8.65 -12.52 3.11
N TYR A 225 7.66 -13.08 3.81
CA TYR A 225 7.41 -12.78 5.24
C TYR A 225 8.50 -13.34 6.16
N GLN A 226 9.22 -14.37 5.74
CA GLN A 226 10.37 -14.90 6.47
C GLN A 226 11.65 -14.14 6.09
N GLN A 227 11.94 -14.06 4.79
CA GLN A 227 13.16 -13.46 4.26
C GLN A 227 13.30 -11.98 4.57
N ASN A 228 12.19 -11.26 4.62
CA ASN A 228 12.14 -9.81 4.83
C ASN A 228 11.56 -9.44 6.21
N ALA A 229 11.55 -10.37 7.17
CA ALA A 229 10.92 -10.21 8.48
C ALA A 229 11.39 -8.96 9.25
N PHE A 230 12.64 -8.55 9.04
CA PHE A 230 13.30 -7.44 9.75
C PHE A 230 13.75 -6.30 8.83
N VAL A 231 13.38 -6.34 7.56
CA VAL A 231 13.76 -5.28 6.60
C VAL A 231 13.20 -3.94 7.07
N PRO A 232 14.01 -2.88 7.02
CA PRO A 232 13.59 -1.52 7.33
C PRO A 232 12.35 -1.06 6.56
N MET A 233 11.66 -0.08 7.10
CA MET A 233 10.40 0.54 6.66
C MET A 233 9.17 -0.31 6.96
N LEU A 234 9.14 -1.60 6.63
CA LEU A 234 8.02 -2.49 6.96
C LEU A 234 8.53 -3.87 7.33
N SER A 235 8.52 -4.17 8.62
CA SER A 235 8.83 -5.51 9.14
C SER A 235 7.58 -6.38 9.25
N LYS A 236 7.76 -7.70 9.29
CA LYS A 236 6.67 -8.65 9.53
C LYS A 236 5.85 -8.33 10.79
N LYS A 237 6.53 -7.93 11.88
CA LYS A 237 5.87 -7.53 13.13
C LYS A 237 5.04 -6.26 12.97
N MET A 238 5.53 -5.29 12.18
CA MET A 238 4.81 -4.05 11.92
C MET A 238 3.52 -4.30 11.14
N ILE A 239 3.49 -5.24 10.18
CA ILE A 239 2.28 -5.60 9.46
C ILE A 239 1.19 -6.02 10.44
N ILE A 240 1.48 -6.96 11.34
CA ILE A 240 0.50 -7.44 12.31
C ILE A 240 0.06 -6.31 13.25
N TYR A 241 1.00 -5.48 13.71
CA TYR A 241 0.67 -4.30 14.51
C TYR A 241 -0.31 -3.36 13.78
N PHE A 242 -0.06 -3.10 12.49
CA PHE A 242 -0.96 -2.25 11.70
C PHE A 242 -2.30 -2.92 11.39
N CYS A 243 -2.36 -4.23 11.21
CA CYS A 243 -3.64 -4.93 11.10
C CYS A 243 -4.53 -4.68 12.34
N PHE A 244 -3.97 -4.85 13.55
CA PHE A 244 -4.72 -4.55 14.77
C PHE A 244 -5.13 -3.07 14.87
N ARG A 245 -4.23 -2.14 14.50
CA ARG A 245 -4.52 -0.69 14.50
C ARG A 245 -5.61 -0.35 13.49
N TYR A 246 -5.55 -0.93 12.29
CA TYR A 246 -6.53 -0.73 11.23
C TYR A 246 -7.93 -1.21 11.63
N LEU A 247 -8.01 -2.30 12.40
CA LEU A 247 -9.24 -2.83 12.97
C LEU A 247 -9.67 -2.14 14.28
N ASN A 248 -8.89 -1.19 14.79
CA ASN A 248 -9.04 -0.59 16.13
C ASN A 248 -9.13 -1.62 17.25
N LYS A 249 -8.26 -2.64 17.20
CA LYS A 249 -8.19 -3.74 18.17
C LYS A 249 -6.86 -3.74 18.93
N LYS A 250 -6.85 -4.35 20.13
CA LYS A 250 -5.64 -4.51 20.92
C LYS A 250 -4.80 -5.68 20.39
N PRO A 251 -3.47 -5.54 20.21
CA PRO A 251 -2.61 -6.59 19.67
C PRO A 251 -2.23 -7.66 20.71
N THR A 252 -3.19 -8.20 21.44
CA THR A 252 -2.93 -9.14 22.56
C THR A 252 -2.42 -10.50 22.07
N VAL A 253 -2.87 -10.94 20.88
CA VAL A 253 -2.58 -12.26 20.30
C VAL A 253 -1.65 -12.19 19.08
N TRP A 254 -0.89 -11.11 18.92
CA TRP A 254 -0.09 -10.83 17.72
C TRP A 254 0.94 -11.94 17.40
N LYS A 255 1.50 -12.61 18.42
CA LYS A 255 2.47 -13.70 18.23
C LYS A 255 1.83 -14.93 17.58
N ASP A 256 0.60 -15.24 17.98
CA ASP A 256 -0.14 -16.37 17.41
C ASP A 256 -0.62 -16.06 16.00
N VAL A 257 -0.99 -14.79 15.73
CA VAL A 257 -1.33 -14.34 14.36
C VAL A 257 -0.13 -14.49 13.43
N LEU A 258 1.09 -14.12 13.89
CA LEU A 258 2.33 -14.33 13.12
C LEU A 258 2.58 -15.80 12.76
N GLN A 259 2.03 -16.75 13.53
CA GLN A 259 2.13 -18.19 13.30
C GLN A 259 0.90 -18.76 12.58
N ASN A 260 0.02 -17.90 12.04
CA ASN A 260 -1.21 -18.30 11.35
C ASN A 260 -2.21 -19.05 12.24
N CYS A 261 -2.14 -18.94 13.58
CA CYS A 261 -3.07 -19.63 14.49
C CYS A 261 -4.52 -19.11 14.39
N HIS A 262 -4.73 -17.97 13.73
CA HIS A 262 -6.05 -17.36 13.49
C HIS A 262 -6.82 -18.00 12.33
N VAL A 263 -6.18 -18.87 11.53
CA VAL A 263 -6.79 -19.43 10.32
C VAL A 263 -7.37 -20.81 10.59
N PRO A 264 -8.69 -21.01 10.43
CA PRO A 264 -9.31 -22.33 10.53
C PRO A 264 -8.75 -23.31 9.51
N GLU A 265 -8.65 -24.58 9.88
CA GLU A 265 -8.12 -25.65 9.02
C GLU A 265 -8.88 -25.76 7.68
N SER A 266 -10.20 -25.62 7.72
CA SER A 266 -11.04 -25.60 6.52
C SER A 266 -10.66 -24.49 5.55
N MET A 267 -10.37 -23.28 6.06
CA MET A 267 -9.93 -22.15 5.23
C MET A 267 -8.52 -22.37 4.68
N ARG A 268 -7.59 -22.92 5.50
CA ARG A 268 -6.24 -23.28 5.00
C ARG A 268 -6.34 -24.23 3.82
N HIS A 269 -7.16 -25.27 3.93
CA HIS A 269 -7.35 -26.24 2.86
C HIS A 269 -8.01 -25.60 1.63
N GLN A 270 -9.08 -24.83 1.82
CA GLN A 270 -9.80 -24.16 0.74
C GLN A 270 -8.92 -23.23 -0.07
N TYR A 271 -8.12 -22.38 0.61
CA TYR A 271 -7.35 -21.31 -0.01
C TYR A 271 -5.90 -21.69 -0.37
N LYS A 272 -5.44 -22.91 -0.02
CA LYS A 272 -4.11 -23.41 -0.39
C LYS A 272 -3.85 -23.34 -1.91
N LYS A 273 -4.87 -23.53 -2.70
CA LYS A 273 -4.83 -23.42 -4.17
C LYS A 273 -4.45 -22.02 -4.67
N TRP A 274 -4.59 -20.98 -3.82
CA TRP A 274 -4.31 -19.58 -4.15
C TRP A 274 -3.23 -18.94 -3.29
N VAL A 275 -3.10 -19.37 -2.04
CA VAL A 275 -2.14 -18.84 -1.07
C VAL A 275 -1.30 -20.00 -0.55
N SER A 276 -0.15 -20.21 -1.17
CA SER A 276 0.81 -21.24 -0.79
C SER A 276 2.21 -20.87 -1.26
N ALA A 277 3.22 -21.19 -0.46
CA ALA A 277 4.62 -21.07 -0.86
C ALA A 277 4.97 -21.94 -2.08
N ASP A 278 4.19 -23.02 -2.34
CA ASP A 278 4.37 -23.88 -3.51
C ASP A 278 4.13 -23.14 -4.84
N LEU A 279 3.33 -22.07 -4.80
CA LEU A 279 3.01 -21.23 -5.95
C LEU A 279 4.02 -20.12 -6.21
N ILE A 280 4.93 -19.88 -5.28
CA ILE A 280 6.00 -18.89 -5.42
C ILE A 280 7.17 -19.55 -6.19
N PRO A 281 7.71 -18.89 -7.23
CA PRO A 281 8.87 -19.42 -7.95
C PRO A 281 10.09 -19.61 -7.04
N ASP A 282 10.89 -20.65 -7.32
CA ASP A 282 12.01 -21.04 -6.45
C ASP A 282 13.08 -19.95 -6.33
N GLU A 283 13.28 -19.15 -7.37
CA GLU A 283 14.19 -17.98 -7.33
C GLU A 283 13.87 -16.98 -6.21
N PHE A 284 12.61 -16.90 -5.77
CA PHE A 284 12.18 -16.05 -4.65
C PHE A 284 12.26 -16.74 -3.28
N LYS A 285 12.76 -17.99 -3.20
CA LYS A 285 12.91 -18.75 -1.94
C LYS A 285 14.35 -18.84 -1.47
N ILE A 286 15.33 -18.51 -2.33
CA ILE A 286 16.75 -18.77 -2.09
C ILE A 286 17.37 -18.01 -0.91
N ARG A 287 16.74 -16.91 -0.45
CA ARG A 287 17.25 -16.07 0.65
C ARG A 287 16.79 -16.54 2.03
N GLY A 288 16.80 -17.85 2.31
CA GLY A 288 16.54 -18.36 3.65
C GLY A 288 15.08 -18.69 3.98
N TYR A 289 14.28 -19.13 3.01
CA TYR A 289 12.97 -19.69 3.26
C TYR A 289 13.07 -21.10 3.84
N THR A 290 12.28 -21.36 4.89
CA THR A 290 12.09 -22.70 5.46
C THR A 290 10.59 -22.97 5.58
N PRO A 291 10.09 -24.13 5.07
CA PRO A 291 8.70 -24.50 5.23
C PRO A 291 8.27 -24.43 6.70
N PRO A 292 7.19 -23.70 7.02
CA PRO A 292 6.77 -23.54 8.40
C PRO A 292 6.28 -24.88 8.99
N LYS A 293 6.48 -25.05 10.28
CA LYS A 293 5.87 -26.17 11.02
C LYS A 293 4.37 -25.97 11.07
N PRO A 294 3.56 -27.06 11.02
CA PRO A 294 2.12 -26.98 11.23
C PRO A 294 1.80 -26.30 12.56
N THR A 295 0.88 -25.38 12.54
CA THR A 295 0.41 -24.66 13.72
C THR A 295 -1.05 -24.97 13.99
N SER A 296 -1.39 -25.13 15.27
CA SER A 296 -2.78 -25.40 15.68
C SER A 296 -3.63 -24.14 15.54
N TYR A 297 -4.85 -24.33 15.07
CA TYR A 297 -5.87 -23.28 15.08
C TYR A 297 -6.28 -22.93 16.52
N LYS A 298 -6.44 -21.64 16.79
CA LYS A 298 -6.89 -21.09 18.07
C LYS A 298 -8.13 -20.22 17.86
N PRO A 299 -9.32 -20.67 18.30
CA PRO A 299 -10.57 -19.92 18.09
C PRO A 299 -10.52 -18.49 18.65
N GLU A 300 -9.91 -18.29 19.81
CA GLU A 300 -9.77 -16.97 20.43
C GLU A 300 -8.89 -16.02 19.61
N VAL A 301 -7.87 -16.55 18.91
CA VAL A 301 -7.02 -15.76 18.00
C VAL A 301 -7.80 -15.41 16.74
N HIS A 302 -8.59 -16.34 16.22
CA HIS A 302 -9.48 -16.10 15.10
C HIS A 302 -10.47 -14.97 15.40
N GLU A 303 -11.22 -15.08 16.49
CA GLU A 303 -12.20 -14.06 16.90
C GLU A 303 -11.58 -12.68 17.12
N ALA A 304 -10.34 -12.62 17.55
CA ALA A 304 -9.63 -11.36 17.75
C ALA A 304 -9.35 -10.61 16.45
N ILE A 305 -9.21 -11.30 15.30
CA ILE A 305 -8.73 -10.68 14.05
C ILE A 305 -9.39 -11.23 12.77
N LYS A 306 -10.50 -11.92 12.87
CA LYS A 306 -11.15 -12.62 11.74
C LYS A 306 -11.46 -11.73 10.53
N GLU A 307 -11.61 -10.42 10.73
CA GLU A 307 -11.88 -9.47 9.65
C GLU A 307 -10.77 -9.45 8.58
N ILE A 308 -9.52 -9.80 8.94
CA ILE A 308 -8.43 -9.86 7.95
C ILE A 308 -8.60 -11.00 6.94
N LEU A 309 -9.48 -11.95 7.21
CA LEU A 309 -9.83 -13.05 6.30
C LEU A 309 -11.00 -12.72 5.36
N ALA A 310 -11.66 -11.58 5.56
CA ALA A 310 -12.72 -11.12 4.67
C ALA A 310 -12.15 -10.70 3.31
N ILE A 311 -12.88 -10.93 2.21
CA ILE A 311 -12.45 -10.57 0.85
C ILE A 311 -12.16 -9.06 0.71
N THR A 312 -12.90 -8.22 1.42
CA THR A 312 -12.68 -6.75 1.45
C THR A 312 -11.40 -6.33 2.18
N PHE A 313 -10.75 -7.22 2.93
CA PHE A 313 -9.41 -7.04 3.47
C PHE A 313 -8.38 -7.87 2.70
N SER A 314 -8.74 -9.08 2.31
CA SER A 314 -7.89 -10.06 1.61
C SER A 314 -8.43 -10.35 0.20
N PRO A 315 -8.37 -9.38 -0.73
CA PRO A 315 -8.96 -9.54 -2.06
C PRO A 315 -8.31 -10.64 -2.90
N LEU A 316 -7.15 -11.12 -2.53
CA LEU A 316 -6.51 -12.31 -3.12
C LEU A 316 -7.36 -13.57 -2.92
N LEU A 317 -8.27 -13.60 -1.94
CA LEU A 317 -9.15 -14.74 -1.65
C LEU A 317 -10.47 -14.73 -2.46
N ALA A 318 -10.69 -13.75 -3.34
CA ALA A 318 -11.89 -13.71 -4.18
C ALA A 318 -11.94 -14.91 -5.12
N GLU A 319 -13.14 -15.38 -5.45
CA GLU A 319 -13.35 -16.55 -6.31
C GLU A 319 -12.88 -16.29 -7.77
N ASP A 320 -12.50 -17.35 -8.48
CA ASP A 320 -12.00 -17.27 -9.85
C ASP A 320 -13.04 -16.65 -10.82
N SER A 321 -14.33 -16.85 -10.54
CA SER A 321 -15.44 -16.20 -11.27
C SER A 321 -15.43 -14.66 -11.20
N ILE A 322 -14.81 -14.08 -10.18
CA ILE A 322 -14.58 -12.65 -10.02
C ILE A 322 -13.26 -12.26 -10.68
N ILE A 323 -12.20 -13.01 -10.38
CA ILE A 323 -10.85 -12.71 -10.87
C ILE A 323 -10.78 -12.68 -12.41
N CYS A 324 -11.43 -13.61 -13.10
CA CYS A 324 -11.43 -13.68 -14.57
C CYS A 324 -12.09 -12.48 -15.28
N GLN A 325 -12.83 -11.65 -14.54
CA GLN A 325 -13.51 -10.46 -15.09
C GLN A 325 -12.76 -9.15 -14.82
N LEU A 326 -11.66 -9.20 -14.06
CA LEU A 326 -10.91 -8.01 -13.68
C LEU A 326 -10.22 -7.35 -14.89
N PRO A 327 -9.97 -6.04 -14.82
CA PRO A 327 -9.26 -5.34 -15.88
C PRO A 327 -7.80 -5.79 -15.97
N GLU A 328 -7.16 -5.50 -17.12
CA GLU A 328 -5.71 -5.70 -17.21
C GLU A 328 -4.99 -5.01 -16.06
N SER A 329 -3.86 -5.59 -15.66
CA SER A 329 -3.23 -5.24 -14.39
C SER A 329 -1.75 -4.91 -14.56
N TYR A 330 -1.33 -3.81 -13.95
CA TYR A 330 0.09 -3.50 -13.76
C TYR A 330 0.45 -3.74 -12.29
N ILE A 331 1.40 -4.61 -12.04
CA ILE A 331 1.82 -4.99 -10.69
C ILE A 331 3.30 -4.69 -10.49
N VAL A 332 3.62 -3.96 -9.43
CA VAL A 332 5.00 -3.78 -8.96
C VAL A 332 5.22 -4.62 -7.72
N THR A 333 6.33 -5.34 -7.68
CA THR A 333 6.83 -6.02 -6.47
C THR A 333 8.26 -5.59 -6.18
N CYS A 334 8.63 -5.52 -4.90
CA CYS A 334 10.00 -5.21 -4.48
C CYS A 334 10.64 -6.44 -3.84
N GLU A 335 11.93 -6.69 -4.12
CA GLU A 335 12.62 -7.87 -3.60
C GLU A 335 12.71 -7.86 -2.06
N PHE A 336 13.00 -6.69 -1.48
CA PHE A 336 13.16 -6.53 -0.04
C PHE A 336 11.87 -6.03 0.63
N ASP A 337 10.75 -6.66 0.27
CA ASP A 337 9.42 -6.33 0.78
C ASP A 337 8.76 -7.58 1.36
N VAL A 338 8.26 -7.48 2.58
CA VAL A 338 7.53 -8.59 3.21
C VAL A 338 6.24 -8.92 2.46
N LEU A 339 5.64 -7.97 1.73
CA LEU A 339 4.44 -8.16 0.90
C LEU A 339 4.74 -8.61 -0.54
N ARG A 340 6.02 -8.87 -0.89
CA ARG A 340 6.40 -9.28 -2.24
C ARG A 340 5.55 -10.44 -2.75
N ASP A 341 5.37 -11.46 -1.92
CA ASP A 341 4.69 -12.69 -2.32
C ASP A 341 3.17 -12.52 -2.48
N ASP A 342 2.55 -11.55 -1.80
CA ASP A 342 1.15 -11.17 -2.06
C ASP A 342 0.98 -10.71 -3.51
N GLY A 343 1.91 -9.87 -4.00
CA GLY A 343 1.92 -9.41 -5.39
C GLY A 343 2.19 -10.54 -6.38
N LEU A 344 3.12 -11.46 -6.08
CA LEU A 344 3.44 -12.61 -6.94
C LEU A 344 2.27 -13.59 -7.05
N LEU A 345 1.61 -13.91 -5.93
CA LEU A 345 0.45 -14.79 -5.90
C LEU A 345 -0.74 -14.16 -6.65
N TYR A 346 -0.96 -12.87 -6.50
CA TYR A 346 -2.04 -12.18 -7.20
C TYR A 346 -1.76 -12.11 -8.71
N LYS A 347 -0.53 -11.81 -9.10
CA LYS A 347 -0.09 -11.89 -10.51
C LYS A 347 -0.44 -13.25 -11.09
N LYS A 348 0.00 -14.33 -10.41
CA LYS A 348 -0.28 -15.69 -10.87
C LYS A 348 -1.77 -15.96 -10.99
N ARG A 349 -2.57 -15.57 -10.03
CA ARG A 349 -4.04 -15.75 -10.08
C ARG A 349 -4.69 -15.05 -11.26
N LEU A 350 -4.27 -13.81 -11.53
CA LEU A 350 -4.78 -13.05 -12.68
C LEU A 350 -4.42 -13.76 -14.00
N GLU A 351 -3.16 -14.17 -14.17
CA GLU A 351 -2.68 -14.89 -15.35
C GLU A 351 -3.38 -16.24 -15.53
N ASP A 352 -3.52 -17.03 -14.47
CA ASP A 352 -4.22 -18.33 -14.48
C ASP A 352 -5.70 -18.18 -14.87
N ASN A 353 -6.29 -17.01 -14.66
CA ASN A 353 -7.68 -16.68 -15.03
C ASN A 353 -7.79 -15.87 -16.32
N GLY A 354 -6.72 -15.79 -17.12
CA GLY A 354 -6.73 -15.16 -18.44
C GLY A 354 -6.71 -13.62 -18.44
N VAL A 355 -6.44 -13.00 -17.30
CA VAL A 355 -6.27 -11.54 -17.19
C VAL A 355 -4.84 -11.15 -17.58
N GLN A 356 -4.70 -10.19 -18.48
CA GLN A 356 -3.39 -9.68 -18.88
C GLN A 356 -2.70 -8.96 -17.73
N VAL A 357 -1.44 -9.33 -17.46
CA VAL A 357 -0.61 -8.71 -16.41
C VAL A 357 0.70 -8.18 -16.98
N THR A 358 0.97 -6.92 -16.73
CA THR A 358 2.30 -6.33 -16.87
C THR A 358 2.94 -6.25 -15.49
N TRP A 359 4.06 -6.94 -15.31
CA TRP A 359 4.73 -7.03 -14.02
C TRP A 359 6.10 -6.37 -14.03
N TYR A 360 6.37 -5.53 -13.05
CA TYR A 360 7.67 -4.93 -12.81
C TYR A 360 8.21 -5.38 -11.44
N HIS A 361 9.31 -6.13 -11.44
CA HIS A 361 9.99 -6.53 -10.20
C HIS A 361 11.19 -5.65 -9.92
N CYS A 362 11.14 -4.91 -8.81
CA CYS A 362 12.21 -4.02 -8.37
C CYS A 362 13.22 -4.80 -7.51
N LYS A 363 14.31 -5.28 -8.13
CA LYS A 363 15.31 -6.17 -7.52
C LYS A 363 16.04 -5.59 -6.30
N ASN A 364 16.13 -4.26 -6.20
CA ASN A 364 16.84 -3.56 -5.13
C ASN A 364 15.89 -2.76 -4.23
N GLY A 365 14.59 -2.78 -4.55
CA GLY A 365 13.56 -2.00 -3.87
C GLY A 365 13.11 -2.62 -2.56
N PHE A 366 12.50 -1.79 -1.74
CA PHE A 366 11.90 -2.13 -0.46
C PHE A 366 10.47 -1.57 -0.37
N HIS A 367 9.71 -1.98 0.64
CA HIS A 367 8.34 -1.53 0.81
C HIS A 367 8.24 -0.01 1.04
N GLY A 368 7.29 0.64 0.36
CA GLY A 368 7.04 2.08 0.54
C GLY A 368 8.06 3.00 -0.11
N ILE A 369 8.93 2.51 -0.99
CA ILE A 369 9.98 3.28 -1.65
C ILE A 369 9.48 4.54 -2.38
N LEU A 370 8.23 4.55 -2.87
CA LEU A 370 7.61 5.70 -3.55
C LEU A 370 7.30 6.87 -2.63
N ALA A 371 7.25 6.68 -1.32
CA ALA A 371 7.15 7.79 -0.35
C ALA A 371 8.34 8.76 -0.44
N PHE A 372 9.46 8.31 -1.01
CA PHE A 372 10.67 9.12 -1.21
C PHE A 372 10.79 9.68 -2.63
N PHE A 373 9.82 9.41 -3.50
CA PHE A 373 9.88 9.87 -4.89
C PHE A 373 9.83 11.39 -5.02
N GLY A 374 10.73 11.94 -5.84
CA GLY A 374 10.74 13.37 -6.17
C GLY A 374 11.35 14.29 -5.10
N TYR A 375 12.04 13.74 -4.10
CA TYR A 375 12.76 14.52 -3.07
C TYR A 375 14.24 14.74 -3.38
N GLY A 376 14.64 14.69 -4.67
CA GLY A 376 16.01 14.95 -5.09
C GLY A 376 17.00 13.96 -4.47
N MET A 377 17.99 14.46 -3.72
CA MET A 377 19.01 13.61 -3.08
C MET A 377 18.45 12.62 -2.05
N PHE A 378 17.25 12.84 -1.54
CA PHE A 378 16.56 11.93 -0.62
C PHE A 378 15.76 10.84 -1.35
N SER A 379 15.59 10.94 -2.66
CA SER A 379 14.95 9.89 -3.47
C SER A 379 15.86 8.66 -3.64
N PHE A 380 15.24 7.53 -3.91
CA PHE A 380 15.94 6.31 -4.32
C PHE A 380 15.84 6.14 -5.84
N LEU A 381 16.89 5.61 -6.47
CA LEU A 381 16.93 5.44 -7.92
C LEU A 381 15.83 4.47 -8.39
N SER A 382 15.58 3.42 -7.62
CA SER A 382 14.52 2.46 -7.92
C SER A 382 13.13 3.07 -7.88
N ALA A 383 12.88 4.09 -7.04
CA ALA A 383 11.61 4.83 -7.07
C ALA A 383 11.37 5.50 -8.44
N ASN A 384 12.43 6.10 -9.02
CA ASN A 384 12.33 6.70 -10.35
C ASN A 384 12.08 5.65 -11.44
N LYS A 385 12.79 4.51 -11.37
CA LYS A 385 12.60 3.40 -12.32
C LYS A 385 11.17 2.81 -12.26
N ILE A 386 10.61 2.67 -11.07
CA ILE A 386 9.22 2.24 -10.87
C ILE A 386 8.27 3.24 -11.54
N MET A 387 8.47 4.54 -11.29
CA MET A 387 7.60 5.59 -11.86
C MET A 387 7.74 5.70 -13.38
N ASP A 388 8.94 5.53 -13.92
CA ASP A 388 9.15 5.54 -15.39
C ASP A 388 8.50 4.31 -16.05
N SER A 389 8.64 3.12 -15.44
CA SER A 389 7.95 1.91 -15.91
C SER A 389 6.43 2.05 -15.85
N LEU A 390 5.90 2.62 -14.76
CA LEU A 390 4.49 2.90 -14.61
C LEU A 390 3.96 3.87 -15.69
N VAL A 391 4.68 4.96 -15.93
CA VAL A 391 4.33 5.95 -16.96
C VAL A 391 4.31 5.31 -18.36
N ASN A 392 5.32 4.47 -18.67
CA ASN A 392 5.36 3.75 -19.94
C ASN A 392 4.15 2.83 -20.10
N TYR A 393 3.78 2.09 -19.05
CA TYR A 393 2.59 1.25 -19.07
C TYR A 393 1.31 2.07 -19.28
N ILE A 394 1.09 3.13 -18.48
CA ILE A 394 -0.12 3.97 -18.62
C ILE A 394 -0.21 4.59 -20.03
N ASN A 395 0.92 5.00 -20.60
CA ASN A 395 0.95 5.58 -21.95
C ASN A 395 0.72 4.57 -23.07
N SER A 396 0.87 3.27 -22.80
CA SER A 396 0.58 2.19 -23.75
C SER A 396 -0.90 1.78 -23.77
N LEU A 397 -1.70 2.21 -22.78
CA LEU A 397 -3.15 1.99 -22.73
C LEU A 397 -3.90 2.92 -23.70
#